data_a754baced307651b38ff360682d292a9
#
_entry.id   a754baced307651b38ff360682d292a9
#
_cell.length_a   1.000
_cell.length_b   1.000
_cell.length_c   1.000
_cell.angle_alpha   90.00
_cell.angle_beta   90.00
_cell.angle_gamma   90.00
#
_symmetry.space_group_name_H-M   'P 1'
#
loop_
_entity.id
_entity.type
_entity.pdbx_description
1 polymer ?
#
loop_
_entity_poly.entity_id
_entity_poly.type
_entity_poly.pdbx_seq_one_letter_code
_entity_poly.pdbx_strand_id
1 'polypeptide(L)'
;MSDDISFGAYIRGKRLELEPSVSLRKMAELLSLSPVYMSGIEVGRDAAPKKEVLENLAKQLKLNKEEQEHMYDLAAKSKRSKSYTSVPGDLPEYIATHEYAKIALRVAKDVDATDEEWIEFIEKLKKRSEAEEDTDESQISQR
;
A
#
# COMPACT_ATOMS: atom_id res chain seq x y z
N MET A 1 -10.11 -14.86 -7.49
CA MET A 1 -10.95 -14.15 -8.37
C MET A 1 -10.96 -12.70 -8.12
N SER A 2 -11.47 -12.22 -6.99
CA SER A 2 -11.39 -10.81 -6.64
C SER A 2 -9.97 -10.30 -6.51
N ASP A 3 -8.99 -11.21 -6.41
CA ASP A 3 -7.59 -10.86 -6.20
C ASP A 3 -6.89 -10.41 -7.48
N ASP A 4 -7.54 -10.58 -8.64
CA ASP A 4 -6.96 -10.24 -9.94
C ASP A 4 -7.35 -8.84 -10.43
N ILE A 5 -7.89 -8.01 -9.55
CA ILE A 5 -8.28 -6.66 -9.93
C ILE A 5 -7.01 -5.84 -10.26
N SER A 6 -7.09 -5.03 -11.33
CA SER A 6 -5.97 -4.16 -11.68
C SER A 6 -5.93 -2.93 -10.79
N PHE A 7 -4.76 -2.28 -10.74
CA PHE A 7 -4.61 -1.02 -10.00
C PHE A 7 -5.66 0.00 -10.45
N GLY A 8 -5.80 0.19 -11.77
CA GLY A 8 -6.73 1.16 -12.31
C GLY A 8 -8.18 0.87 -11.94
N ALA A 9 -8.59 -0.41 -12.03
CA ALA A 9 -9.94 -0.82 -11.68
C ALA A 9 -10.21 -0.61 -10.20
N TYR A 10 -9.22 -0.89 -9.35
CA TYR A 10 -9.32 -0.68 -7.90
C TYR A 10 -9.55 0.80 -7.59
N ILE A 11 -8.73 1.68 -8.17
CA ILE A 11 -8.83 3.13 -7.95
C ILE A 11 -10.19 3.65 -8.42
N ARG A 12 -10.62 3.20 -9.59
CA ARG A 12 -11.93 3.61 -10.13
C ARG A 12 -13.06 3.20 -9.19
N GLY A 13 -13.01 1.96 -8.70
CA GLY A 13 -14.02 1.46 -7.78
C GLY A 13 -14.08 2.29 -6.50
N LYS A 14 -12.92 2.61 -5.92
CA LYS A 14 -12.85 3.41 -4.70
C LYS A 14 -13.36 4.83 -4.93
N ARG A 15 -13.05 5.41 -6.09
CA ARG A 15 -13.53 6.75 -6.45
C ARG A 15 -15.06 6.77 -6.50
N LEU A 16 -15.65 5.76 -7.13
CA LEU A 16 -17.12 5.68 -7.29
C LEU A 16 -17.83 5.34 -5.98
N GLU A 17 -17.13 4.73 -5.02
CA GLU A 17 -17.70 4.42 -3.70
C GLU A 17 -17.77 5.63 -2.77
N LEU A 18 -17.07 6.70 -3.07
CA LEU A 18 -17.10 7.91 -2.22
C LEU A 18 -18.50 8.50 -2.15
N GLU A 19 -18.86 9.07 -1.00
CA GLU A 19 -20.16 9.69 -0.76
C GLU A 19 -19.99 11.18 -0.48
N PRO A 20 -20.38 12.07 -1.41
CA PRO A 20 -20.82 11.78 -2.77
C PRO A 20 -19.68 11.27 -3.64
N SER A 21 -19.99 10.53 -4.70
CA SER A 21 -18.99 10.02 -5.61
C SER A 21 -18.26 11.17 -6.30
N VAL A 22 -17.00 10.93 -6.63
CA VAL A 22 -16.12 11.94 -7.24
C VAL A 22 -15.89 11.57 -8.70
N SER A 23 -16.10 12.53 -9.60
CA SER A 23 -15.87 12.30 -11.03
C SER A 23 -14.37 12.11 -11.32
N LEU A 24 -14.08 11.47 -12.44
CA LEU A 24 -12.69 11.30 -12.90
C LEU A 24 -12.00 12.66 -13.04
N ARG A 25 -12.69 13.63 -13.64
CA ARG A 25 -12.14 14.97 -13.85
C ARG A 25 -11.82 15.66 -12.51
N LYS A 26 -12.72 15.54 -11.54
CA LYS A 26 -12.51 16.14 -10.22
C LYS A 26 -11.34 15.47 -9.50
N MET A 27 -11.25 14.15 -9.57
CA MET A 27 -10.15 13.44 -8.94
C MET A 27 -8.81 13.83 -9.59
N ALA A 28 -8.78 13.95 -10.92
CA ALA A 28 -7.57 14.39 -11.62
C ALA A 28 -7.15 15.79 -11.14
N GLU A 29 -8.11 16.69 -10.98
CA GLU A 29 -7.84 18.04 -10.47
C GLU A 29 -7.23 17.98 -9.06
N LEU A 30 -7.82 17.17 -8.17
CA LEU A 30 -7.32 17.01 -6.81
C LEU A 30 -5.91 16.46 -6.75
N LEU A 31 -5.52 15.65 -7.73
CA LEU A 31 -4.19 15.06 -7.82
C LEU A 31 -3.22 15.87 -8.68
N SER A 32 -3.69 16.99 -9.23
CA SER A 32 -2.91 17.82 -10.17
C SER A 32 -2.46 17.03 -11.40
N LEU A 33 -3.34 16.15 -11.89
CA LEU A 33 -3.12 15.37 -13.10
C LEU A 33 -4.09 15.81 -14.19
N SER A 34 -3.71 15.58 -15.45
CA SER A 34 -4.66 15.80 -16.55
C SER A 34 -5.75 14.72 -16.52
N PRO A 35 -6.98 15.04 -16.95
CA PRO A 35 -8.03 14.00 -17.05
C PRO A 35 -7.65 12.85 -17.97
N VAL A 36 -6.90 13.13 -19.04
CA VAL A 36 -6.45 12.10 -19.99
C VAL A 36 -5.51 11.11 -19.30
N TYR A 37 -4.55 11.63 -18.51
CA TYR A 37 -3.61 10.78 -17.78
C TYR A 37 -4.35 9.98 -16.70
N MET A 38 -5.25 10.62 -15.95
CA MET A 38 -6.05 9.93 -14.93
C MET A 38 -6.88 8.81 -15.56
N SER A 39 -7.51 9.07 -16.70
CA SER A 39 -8.24 8.06 -17.45
C SER A 39 -7.33 6.89 -17.85
N GLY A 40 -6.14 7.21 -18.34
CA GLY A 40 -5.17 6.19 -18.74
C GLY A 40 -4.77 5.28 -17.59
N ILE A 41 -4.62 5.85 -16.39
CA ILE A 41 -4.33 5.07 -15.17
C ILE A 41 -5.49 4.13 -14.87
N GLU A 42 -6.73 4.63 -14.89
CA GLU A 42 -7.90 3.82 -14.52
C GLU A 42 -8.17 2.68 -15.50
N VAL A 43 -7.93 2.89 -16.79
CA VAL A 43 -8.17 1.84 -17.79
C VAL A 43 -6.95 0.95 -18.03
N GLY A 44 -5.83 1.24 -17.40
CA GLY A 44 -4.64 0.40 -17.49
C GLY A 44 -3.71 0.71 -18.66
N ARG A 45 -3.99 1.76 -19.43
CA ARG A 45 -3.09 2.20 -20.50
C ARG A 45 -1.78 2.73 -19.93
N ASP A 46 -1.87 3.47 -18.81
CA ASP A 46 -0.71 4.02 -18.13
C ASP A 46 -0.48 3.25 -16.83
N ALA A 47 0.79 3.10 -16.44
CA ALA A 47 1.16 2.46 -15.20
C ALA A 47 0.75 3.33 -14.00
N ALA A 48 0.76 2.73 -12.80
CA ALA A 48 0.48 3.46 -11.57
C ALA A 48 1.44 4.64 -11.43
N PRO A 49 0.97 5.77 -10.88
CA PRO A 49 1.82 6.96 -10.74
C PRO A 49 2.87 6.79 -9.63
N LYS A 50 3.74 7.77 -9.51
CA LYS A 50 4.81 7.78 -8.52
C LYS A 50 4.25 7.89 -7.10
N LYS A 51 5.12 7.63 -6.12
CA LYS A 51 4.75 7.54 -4.71
C LYS A 51 4.00 8.76 -4.19
N GLU A 52 4.45 9.98 -4.54
CA GLU A 52 3.81 11.19 -4.06
C GLU A 52 2.36 11.30 -4.51
N VAL A 53 2.08 10.89 -5.75
CA VAL A 53 0.71 10.87 -6.28
C VAL A 53 -0.10 9.78 -5.57
N LEU A 54 0.51 8.61 -5.34
CA LEU A 54 -0.17 7.52 -4.63
C LEU A 54 -0.56 7.92 -3.22
N GLU A 55 0.31 8.63 -2.50
CA GLU A 55 0.01 9.11 -1.16
C GLU A 55 -1.18 10.06 -1.17
N ASN A 56 -1.20 11.02 -2.10
CA ASN A 56 -2.31 11.93 -2.24
C ASN A 56 -3.60 11.21 -2.63
N LEU A 57 -3.48 10.24 -3.53
CA LEU A 57 -4.62 9.43 -3.98
C LEU A 57 -5.25 8.67 -2.80
N ALA A 58 -4.43 8.03 -1.96
CA ALA A 58 -4.92 7.33 -0.77
C ALA A 58 -5.70 8.28 0.14
N LYS A 59 -5.20 9.50 0.30
CA LYS A 59 -5.83 10.52 1.11
C LYS A 59 -7.18 10.96 0.52
N GLN A 60 -7.20 11.25 -0.79
CA GLN A 60 -8.42 11.70 -1.45
C GLN A 60 -9.49 10.61 -1.49
N LEU A 61 -9.09 9.35 -1.63
CA LEU A 61 -10.01 8.21 -1.62
C LEU A 61 -10.39 7.77 -0.21
N LYS A 62 -9.79 8.37 0.82
CA LYS A 62 -10.06 8.06 2.24
C LYS A 62 -9.82 6.58 2.56
N LEU A 63 -8.75 6.03 2.03
CA LEU A 63 -8.42 4.63 2.23
C LEU A 63 -7.92 4.37 3.65
N ASN A 64 -8.38 3.27 4.26
CA ASN A 64 -7.85 2.83 5.54
C ASN A 64 -6.49 2.16 5.31
N LYS A 65 -5.85 1.71 6.40
CA LYS A 65 -4.52 1.12 6.32
C LYS A 65 -4.46 -0.09 5.39
N GLU A 66 -5.40 -1.01 5.52
CA GLU A 66 -5.44 -2.22 4.70
C GLU A 66 -5.66 -1.89 3.22
N GLU A 67 -6.54 -0.93 2.96
CA GLU A 67 -6.82 -0.49 1.59
C GLU A 67 -5.60 0.19 0.98
N GLN A 68 -4.87 0.98 1.76
CA GLN A 68 -3.64 1.62 1.29
C GLN A 68 -2.58 0.58 0.93
N GLU A 69 -2.39 -0.43 1.77
CA GLU A 69 -1.43 -1.50 1.51
C GLU A 69 -1.80 -2.25 0.23
N HIS A 70 -3.09 -2.55 0.06
CA HIS A 70 -3.58 -3.20 -1.15
C HIS A 70 -3.33 -2.34 -2.39
N MET A 71 -3.58 -1.03 -2.29
CA MET A 71 -3.30 -0.09 -3.37
C MET A 71 -1.82 -0.11 -3.77
N TYR A 72 -0.91 -0.07 -2.80
CA TYR A 72 0.52 -0.10 -3.09
C TYR A 72 0.95 -1.42 -3.73
N ASP A 73 0.38 -2.54 -3.27
CA ASP A 73 0.67 -3.84 -3.87
C ASP A 73 0.24 -3.88 -5.33
N LEU A 74 -0.96 -3.39 -5.63
CA LEU A 74 -1.45 -3.34 -7.01
C LEU A 74 -0.64 -2.39 -7.86
N ALA A 75 -0.22 -1.25 -7.31
CA ALA A 75 0.62 -0.28 -8.02
C ALA A 75 1.96 -0.91 -8.42
N ALA A 76 2.57 -1.67 -7.50
CA ALA A 76 3.84 -2.33 -7.79
C ALA A 76 3.69 -3.33 -8.93
N LYS A 77 2.58 -4.06 -8.98
CA LYS A 77 2.32 -5.03 -10.05
C LYS A 77 2.03 -4.37 -11.40
N SER A 78 1.63 -3.10 -11.41
CA SER A 78 1.30 -2.40 -12.64
C SER A 78 2.52 -1.91 -13.41
N LYS A 79 3.71 -1.97 -12.83
CA LYS A 79 4.94 -1.52 -13.49
C LYS A 79 5.32 -2.47 -14.61
N ARG A 80 5.72 -1.91 -15.76
CA ARG A 80 5.93 -2.68 -16.98
C ARG A 80 7.38 -3.11 -17.25
N SER A 81 8.34 -2.64 -16.46
CA SER A 81 9.73 -2.97 -16.70
C SER A 81 10.04 -4.42 -16.28
N LYS A 82 10.53 -5.21 -17.24
CA LYS A 82 10.87 -6.62 -16.99
C LYS A 82 12.15 -6.76 -16.18
N SER A 83 13.00 -5.77 -16.21
CA SER A 83 14.29 -5.80 -15.47
C SER A 83 14.16 -5.21 -14.07
N TYR A 84 12.99 -4.77 -13.70
CA TYR A 84 12.74 -4.08 -12.45
C TYR A 84 11.96 -4.97 -11.48
N THR A 85 12.47 -5.11 -10.27
CA THR A 85 11.77 -5.83 -9.21
C THR A 85 10.82 -4.87 -8.51
N SER A 86 9.51 -5.15 -8.60
CA SER A 86 8.50 -4.26 -8.04
C SER A 86 8.31 -4.50 -6.55
N VAL A 87 8.71 -3.53 -5.74
CA VAL A 87 8.46 -3.52 -4.29
C VAL A 87 7.38 -2.48 -4.03
N PRO A 88 6.34 -2.81 -3.23
CA PRO A 88 5.31 -1.84 -2.90
C PRO A 88 5.90 -0.55 -2.34
N GLY A 89 5.35 0.60 -2.77
CA GLY A 89 5.95 1.91 -2.53
C GLY A 89 5.97 2.37 -1.08
N ASP A 90 5.21 1.73 -0.20
CA ASP A 90 5.18 2.05 1.22
C ASP A 90 6.34 1.40 2.01
N LEU A 91 7.11 0.49 1.39
CA LEU A 91 8.15 -0.26 2.10
C LEU A 91 9.59 0.26 1.91
N PRO A 92 10.00 0.78 0.73
CA PRO A 92 11.41 1.11 0.52
C PRO A 92 11.98 2.10 1.53
N GLU A 93 11.25 3.15 1.86
CA GLU A 93 11.72 4.15 2.82
C GLU A 93 11.87 3.55 4.22
N TYR A 94 10.90 2.75 4.64
CA TYR A 94 10.97 2.06 5.93
C TYR A 94 12.22 1.20 5.99
N ILE A 95 12.46 0.39 4.96
CA ILE A 95 13.62 -0.49 4.90
C ILE A 95 14.90 0.32 4.91
N ALA A 96 14.95 1.42 4.13
CA ALA A 96 16.14 2.25 4.03
C ALA A 96 16.51 2.91 5.36
N THR A 97 15.53 3.24 6.19
CA THR A 97 15.76 3.95 7.46
C THR A 97 15.86 3.02 8.67
N HIS A 98 15.73 1.71 8.48
CA HIS A 98 15.81 0.74 9.57
C HIS A 98 16.93 -0.27 9.30
N GLU A 99 18.09 -0.02 9.92
CA GLU A 99 19.32 -0.79 9.65
C GLU A 99 19.11 -2.29 9.89
N TYR A 100 18.46 -2.65 11.00
CA TYR A 100 18.27 -4.07 11.30
C TYR A 100 17.26 -4.73 10.39
N ALA A 101 16.29 -3.99 9.83
CA ALA A 101 15.40 -4.52 8.81
C ALA A 101 16.16 -4.90 7.55
N LYS A 102 17.11 -4.05 7.13
CA LYS A 102 17.97 -4.35 5.98
C LYS A 102 18.81 -5.61 6.21
N ILE A 103 19.40 -5.70 7.39
CA ILE A 103 20.22 -6.85 7.75
C ILE A 103 19.38 -8.13 7.77
N ALA A 104 18.20 -8.06 8.40
CA ALA A 104 17.28 -9.20 8.48
C ALA A 104 16.88 -9.70 7.09
N LEU A 105 16.56 -8.78 6.19
CA LEU A 105 16.16 -9.16 4.82
C LEU A 105 17.32 -9.80 4.06
N ARG A 106 18.55 -9.31 4.24
CA ARG A 106 19.71 -9.91 3.59
C ARG A 106 19.98 -11.32 4.11
N VAL A 107 19.89 -11.51 5.44
CA VAL A 107 20.07 -12.84 6.04
C VAL A 107 18.97 -13.77 5.54
N ALA A 108 17.72 -13.32 5.54
CA ALA A 108 16.60 -14.13 5.07
C ALA A 108 16.81 -14.57 3.61
N LYS A 109 17.29 -13.65 2.78
CA LYS A 109 17.59 -13.96 1.38
C LYS A 109 18.70 -15.01 1.27
N ASP A 110 19.76 -14.83 2.06
CA ASP A 110 20.92 -15.70 1.99
C ASP A 110 20.63 -17.14 2.43
N VAL A 111 19.76 -17.31 3.41
CA VAL A 111 19.37 -18.63 3.92
C VAL A 111 18.08 -19.15 3.31
N ASP A 112 17.46 -18.38 2.42
CA ASP A 112 16.20 -18.71 1.77
C ASP A 112 15.10 -19.00 2.80
N ALA A 113 14.81 -17.98 3.61
CA ALA A 113 13.79 -18.07 4.67
C ALA A 113 12.47 -18.57 4.12
N THR A 114 11.82 -19.47 4.86
CA THR A 114 10.57 -20.09 4.46
C THR A 114 9.38 -19.18 4.77
N ASP A 115 8.25 -19.45 4.12
CA ASP A 115 7.02 -18.74 4.42
C ASP A 115 6.59 -18.95 5.88
N GLU A 116 6.82 -20.15 6.43
CA GLU A 116 6.51 -20.43 7.83
C GLU A 116 7.30 -19.54 8.77
N GLU A 117 8.57 -19.32 8.47
CA GLU A 117 9.41 -18.43 9.27
C GLU A 117 8.93 -16.99 9.21
N TRP A 118 8.50 -16.53 8.02
CA TRP A 118 7.93 -15.20 7.90
C TRP A 118 6.61 -15.05 8.65
N ILE A 119 5.74 -16.06 8.55
CA ILE A 119 4.46 -16.07 9.26
C ILE A 119 4.68 -16.00 10.77
N GLU A 120 5.61 -16.79 11.29
CA GLU A 120 5.96 -16.78 12.72
C GLU A 120 6.41 -15.40 13.19
N PHE A 121 7.25 -14.75 12.39
CA PHE A 121 7.72 -13.40 12.68
C PHE A 121 6.55 -12.39 12.71
N ILE A 122 5.67 -12.47 11.73
CA ILE A 122 4.50 -11.61 11.65
C ILE A 122 3.61 -11.78 12.89
N GLU A 123 3.34 -13.03 13.27
CA GLU A 123 2.51 -13.33 14.44
C GLU A 123 3.12 -12.80 15.72
N LYS A 124 4.44 -12.92 15.87
CA LYS A 124 5.14 -12.41 17.04
C LYS A 124 4.98 -10.90 17.19
N LEU A 125 5.12 -10.17 16.08
CA LEU A 125 4.97 -8.72 16.10
C LEU A 125 3.52 -8.30 16.38
N LYS A 126 2.55 -9.03 15.82
CA LYS A 126 1.13 -8.74 16.06
C LYS A 126 0.76 -8.95 17.51
N LYS A 127 1.25 -10.01 18.14
CA LYS A 127 1.01 -10.28 19.55
C LYS A 127 1.56 -9.16 20.43
N ARG A 128 2.75 -8.65 20.11
CA ARG A 128 3.34 -7.55 20.85
C ARG A 128 2.47 -6.30 20.74
N SER A 129 1.98 -5.99 19.56
CA SER A 129 1.11 -4.83 19.32
C SER A 129 -0.18 -4.94 20.14
N GLU A 130 -0.81 -6.11 20.17
CA GLU A 130 -2.03 -6.36 20.96
C GLU A 130 -1.76 -6.19 22.45
N ALA A 131 -0.63 -6.69 22.95
CA ALA A 131 -0.25 -6.57 24.35
C ALA A 131 -0.03 -5.11 24.75
N GLU A 132 0.59 -4.32 23.87
CA GLU A 132 0.82 -2.89 24.10
C GLU A 132 -0.51 -2.12 24.16
N GLU A 133 -1.46 -2.43 23.31
CA GLU A 133 -2.79 -1.82 23.32
C GLU A 133 -3.53 -2.15 24.62
N ASP A 134 -3.50 -3.40 25.07
CA ASP A 134 -4.13 -3.82 26.32
C ASP A 134 -3.51 -3.12 27.52
N THR A 135 -2.20 -2.94 27.52
CA THR A 135 -1.49 -2.24 28.61
C THR A 135 -1.89 -0.78 28.66
N ASP A 136 -1.97 -0.10 27.50
CA ASP A 136 -2.38 1.30 27.43
C ASP A 136 -3.81 1.48 27.91
N GLU A 137 -4.74 0.61 27.51
CA GLU A 137 -6.12 0.65 27.97
C GLU A 137 -6.20 0.47 29.50
N SER A 138 -5.43 -0.46 30.05
CA SER A 138 -5.37 -0.69 31.50
C SER A 138 -4.87 0.53 32.25
N GLN A 139 -3.85 1.21 31.74
CA GLN A 139 -3.31 2.41 32.34
C GLN A 139 -4.30 3.56 32.29
N ILE A 140 -5.03 3.71 31.20
CA ILE A 140 -6.04 4.74 31.05
C ILE A 140 -7.19 4.52 32.03
N SER A 141 -7.65 3.29 32.21
CA SER A 141 -8.76 2.97 33.08
C SER A 141 -8.42 3.11 34.56
N GLN A 142 -7.14 3.11 34.96
CA GLN A 142 -6.69 3.31 36.33
C GLN A 142 -6.56 4.79 36.73
N ARG A 143 -6.68 5.70 35.77
CA ARG A 143 -6.66 7.13 36.04
C ARG A 143 -8.06 7.68 36.22
#